data_926583cf6c876eba97f38321da5b8985
#
_entry.id   926583cf6c876eba97f38321da5b8985
#
_cell.length_a   1.000
_cell.length_b   1.000
_cell.length_c   1.000
_cell.angle_alpha   90.00
_cell.angle_beta   90.00
_cell.angle_gamma   90.00
#
_symmetry.space_group_name_H-M   'P 1'
#
loop_
_entity.id
_entity.type
_entity.pdbx_description
1 polymer ?
#
loop_
_entity_poly.entity_id
_entity_poly.type
_entity_poly.pdbx_seq_one_letter_code
_entity_poly.pdbx_strand_id
1 'polypeptide(L)'
;MTWEELKLATIQKMFSANGSTIPTDDSTRDYLAAMPQVANEGILMLSTAGKFLVKSVSISINPIPNILGKETGGKIHLKESGEMIFSGERARSYYFEATGKCTATISAGDYVEIVDIDSINKYTPFKGLINNEKKLPVTIVFDSEYPYSVKNIALYRSKFTEPGLVPDYCEKVRFRMPDIVDDFHSINSIYFEGDIQNTRYIKTDEVYQEGDKVLALDRQVPGNYIVYYNALPPTITSGTEDSYELSLDREVAAILPLYMASQLYKEDDISIATQYRNEFEVAFERLQSTAVNGKAEEIKSESGWI
;
A
#
# COMPACT_ATOMS: atom_id res chain seq x y z
N MET A 1 -23.87 15.45 3.81
CA MET A 1 -24.51 15.95 5.05
C MET A 1 -23.55 16.91 5.70
N THR A 2 -24.03 18.14 5.98
CA THR A 2 -23.22 19.12 6.74
C THR A 2 -23.32 18.87 8.24
N TRP A 3 -22.41 19.49 9.01
CA TRP A 3 -22.46 19.43 10.46
C TRP A 3 -23.76 20.06 11.02
N GLU A 4 -24.25 21.15 10.42
CA GLU A 4 -25.54 21.75 10.76
C GLU A 4 -26.72 20.78 10.53
N GLU A 5 -26.74 20.11 9.37
CA GLU A 5 -27.79 19.12 9.06
C GLU A 5 -27.81 17.97 10.06
N LEU A 6 -26.63 17.49 10.51
CA LEU A 6 -26.54 16.44 11.51
C LEU A 6 -27.07 16.90 12.87
N LYS A 7 -26.66 18.10 13.31
CA LYS A 7 -27.19 18.71 14.55
C LYS A 7 -28.71 18.85 14.49
N LEU A 8 -29.20 19.40 13.39
CA LEU A 8 -30.66 19.60 13.19
C LEU A 8 -31.40 18.27 13.22
N ALA A 9 -30.94 17.27 12.50
CA ALA A 9 -31.55 15.94 12.49
C ALA A 9 -31.59 15.29 13.88
N THR A 10 -30.54 15.50 14.70
CA THR A 10 -30.48 15.02 16.07
C THR A 10 -31.51 15.75 16.96
N ILE A 11 -31.58 17.08 16.90
CA ILE A 11 -32.55 17.90 17.65
C ILE A 11 -33.99 17.57 17.27
N GLN A 12 -34.26 17.39 15.97
CA GLN A 12 -35.59 16.99 15.52
C GLN A 12 -36.03 15.64 16.10
N LYS A 13 -35.13 14.68 16.25
CA LYS A 13 -35.42 13.42 16.93
C LYS A 13 -35.67 13.64 18.42
N MET A 14 -34.82 14.40 19.09
CA MET A 14 -34.90 14.63 20.52
C MET A 14 -36.19 15.35 20.94
N PHE A 15 -36.55 16.41 20.24
CA PHE A 15 -37.67 17.30 20.66
C PHE A 15 -38.89 17.20 19.77
N SER A 16 -38.96 16.24 18.84
CA SER A 16 -40.06 16.17 17.84
C SER A 16 -40.25 17.49 17.11
N ALA A 17 -39.16 18.26 16.95
CA ALA A 17 -39.20 19.60 16.37
C ALA A 17 -39.41 19.52 14.87
N ASN A 18 -40.39 20.25 14.35
CA ASN A 18 -40.68 20.35 12.90
C ASN A 18 -40.01 21.57 12.25
N GLY A 19 -39.09 22.24 12.97
CA GLY A 19 -38.41 23.44 12.50
C GLY A 19 -37.23 23.11 11.56
N SER A 20 -36.93 24.05 10.68
CA SER A 20 -35.79 24.02 9.78
C SER A 20 -34.53 24.70 10.39
N THR A 21 -34.59 25.17 11.60
CA THR A 21 -33.50 25.88 12.29
C THR A 21 -33.25 25.23 13.65
N ILE A 22 -31.99 25.24 14.04
CA ILE A 22 -31.57 24.76 15.37
C ILE A 22 -32.02 25.78 16.41
N PRO A 23 -32.80 25.37 17.42
CA PRO A 23 -33.13 26.27 18.54
C PRO A 23 -31.84 26.64 19.30
N THR A 24 -31.75 27.89 19.69
CA THR A 24 -30.54 28.41 20.43
C THR A 24 -30.92 28.87 21.83
N ASP A 25 -31.97 28.30 22.41
CA ASP A 25 -32.39 28.56 23.76
C ASP A 25 -31.58 27.81 24.81
N ASP A 26 -31.76 28.13 26.07
CA ASP A 26 -31.03 27.49 27.18
C ASP A 26 -31.30 25.98 27.29
N SER A 27 -32.44 25.50 26.78
CA SER A 27 -32.82 24.08 26.82
C SER A 27 -31.99 23.19 25.89
N THR A 28 -31.44 23.75 24.81
CA THR A 28 -30.66 23.02 23.81
C THR A 28 -29.19 23.24 23.92
N ARG A 29 -28.74 24.25 24.65
CA ARG A 29 -27.33 24.69 24.72
C ARG A 29 -26.37 23.59 25.20
N ASP A 30 -26.72 22.87 26.24
CA ASP A 30 -25.85 21.83 26.81
C ASP A 30 -25.75 20.60 25.88
N TYR A 31 -26.86 20.25 25.24
CA TYR A 31 -26.85 19.21 24.20
C TYR A 31 -25.97 19.59 23.00
N LEU A 32 -26.09 20.81 22.49
CA LEU A 32 -25.27 21.31 21.39
C LEU A 32 -23.76 21.31 21.75
N ALA A 33 -23.42 21.61 22.99
CA ALA A 33 -22.04 21.58 23.47
C ALA A 33 -21.46 20.15 23.55
N ALA A 34 -22.29 19.14 23.86
CA ALA A 34 -21.90 17.75 23.92
C ALA A 34 -21.89 17.04 22.55
N MET A 35 -22.61 17.56 21.56
CA MET A 35 -22.76 16.92 20.24
C MET A 35 -21.47 16.57 19.54
N PRO A 36 -20.40 17.40 19.51
CA PRO A 36 -19.15 17.06 18.82
C PRO A 36 -18.54 15.76 19.33
N GLN A 37 -18.48 15.57 20.64
CA GLN A 37 -17.94 14.35 21.24
C GLN A 37 -18.80 13.13 20.87
N VAL A 38 -20.09 13.23 21.05
CA VAL A 38 -21.03 12.14 20.77
C VAL A 38 -21.04 11.78 19.27
N ALA A 39 -20.94 12.77 18.40
CA ALA A 39 -20.85 12.55 16.96
C ALA A 39 -19.57 11.78 16.61
N ASN A 40 -18.42 12.18 17.16
CA ASN A 40 -17.14 11.49 16.91
C ASN A 40 -17.17 10.03 17.36
N GLU A 41 -17.76 9.74 18.52
CA GLU A 41 -17.93 8.37 19.01
C GLU A 41 -18.83 7.54 18.08
N GLY A 42 -19.95 8.09 17.64
CA GLY A 42 -20.88 7.42 16.73
C GLY A 42 -20.27 7.20 15.34
N ILE A 43 -19.60 8.18 14.78
CA ILE A 43 -18.94 8.08 13.48
C ILE A 43 -17.83 7.03 13.52
N LEU A 44 -16.99 7.02 14.56
CA LEU A 44 -15.94 6.03 14.71
C LEU A 44 -16.52 4.61 14.82
N MET A 45 -17.55 4.41 15.64
CA MET A 45 -18.20 3.12 15.79
C MET A 45 -18.80 2.61 14.48
N LEU A 46 -19.50 3.47 13.71
CA LEU A 46 -20.08 3.13 12.43
C LEU A 46 -19.01 2.84 11.37
N SER A 47 -17.92 3.58 11.38
CA SER A 47 -16.77 3.33 10.49
C SER A 47 -16.15 1.96 10.77
N THR A 48 -15.86 1.64 12.03
CA THR A 48 -15.27 0.35 12.43
C THR A 48 -16.18 -0.85 12.16
N ALA A 49 -17.47 -0.62 12.00
CA ALA A 49 -18.44 -1.63 11.57
C ALA A 49 -18.41 -1.96 10.06
N GLY A 50 -17.41 -1.48 9.33
CA GLY A 50 -17.20 -1.79 7.91
C GLY A 50 -17.63 -0.69 6.93
N LYS A 51 -17.99 0.51 7.43
CA LYS A 51 -18.38 1.68 6.61
C LYS A 51 -17.29 2.76 6.62
N PHE A 52 -16.04 2.35 6.51
CA PHE A 52 -14.92 3.29 6.35
C PHE A 52 -14.99 4.04 5.02
N LEU A 53 -14.55 5.27 5.06
CA LEU A 53 -14.20 5.99 3.84
C LEU A 53 -12.91 5.39 3.27
N VAL A 54 -12.97 4.88 2.04
CA VAL A 54 -11.81 4.32 1.36
C VAL A 54 -11.10 5.44 0.61
N LYS A 55 -9.82 5.63 0.91
CA LYS A 55 -8.93 6.56 0.22
C LYS A 55 -7.78 5.80 -0.44
N SER A 56 -7.01 6.48 -1.28
CA SER A 56 -5.84 5.90 -1.92
C SER A 56 -4.61 6.79 -1.81
N VAL A 57 -3.44 6.16 -1.78
CA VAL A 57 -2.15 6.83 -1.84
C VAL A 57 -1.22 6.04 -2.77
N SER A 58 -0.41 6.77 -3.54
CA SER A 58 0.58 6.16 -4.43
C SER A 58 1.92 6.04 -3.71
N ILE A 59 2.53 4.86 -3.81
CA ILE A 59 3.85 4.55 -3.27
C ILE A 59 4.72 4.06 -4.43
N SER A 60 5.93 4.61 -4.59
CA SER A 60 6.85 4.22 -5.64
C SER A 60 8.06 3.51 -5.06
N ILE A 61 8.41 2.38 -5.65
CA ILE A 61 9.67 1.68 -5.39
C ILE A 61 10.59 1.88 -6.58
N ASN A 62 11.72 2.53 -6.34
CA ASN A 62 12.73 2.71 -7.36
C ASN A 62 13.48 1.40 -7.60
N PRO A 63 13.81 1.10 -8.87
CA PRO A 63 14.64 -0.07 -9.19
C PRO A 63 16.00 0.02 -8.49
N ILE A 64 16.55 -1.15 -8.17
CA ILE A 64 17.88 -1.25 -7.58
C ILE A 64 18.88 -0.75 -8.62
N PRO A 65 19.67 0.28 -8.31
CA PRO A 65 20.58 0.85 -9.30
C PRO A 65 21.71 -0.12 -9.65
N ASN A 66 21.90 -0.35 -10.96
CA ASN A 66 23.11 -0.97 -11.47
C ASN A 66 24.31 -0.05 -11.23
N ILE A 67 25.33 -0.52 -10.54
CA ILE A 67 26.53 0.25 -10.20
C ILE A 67 27.34 0.63 -11.46
N LEU A 68 27.28 -0.21 -12.50
CA LEU A 68 27.96 0.04 -13.79
C LEU A 68 27.25 1.12 -14.64
N GLY A 69 26.13 1.64 -14.17
CA GLY A 69 25.34 2.67 -14.84
C GLY A 69 24.42 2.13 -15.94
N LYS A 70 23.57 3.02 -16.45
CA LYS A 70 22.60 2.70 -17.52
C LYS A 70 23.28 2.36 -18.86
N GLU A 71 24.48 2.81 -19.07
CA GLU A 71 25.19 2.62 -20.35
C GLU A 71 25.62 1.17 -20.58
N THR A 72 25.80 0.38 -19.52
CA THR A 72 26.17 -1.03 -19.58
C THR A 72 24.93 -1.94 -19.65
N GLY A 73 23.84 -1.51 -19.04
CA GLY A 73 22.55 -2.23 -19.10
C GLY A 73 21.94 -2.15 -20.49
N GLY A 74 21.67 -3.30 -21.12
CA GLY A 74 21.05 -3.42 -22.44
C GLY A 74 21.99 -3.29 -23.63
N LYS A 75 23.24 -2.83 -23.46
CA LYS A 75 24.24 -2.86 -24.52
C LYS A 75 24.79 -4.26 -24.74
N ILE A 76 25.00 -4.59 -26.01
CA ILE A 76 25.73 -5.80 -26.42
C ILE A 76 27.21 -5.44 -26.58
N HIS A 77 28.06 -6.12 -25.86
CA HIS A 77 29.49 -6.01 -25.96
C HIS A 77 30.03 -7.21 -26.73
N LEU A 78 30.57 -6.99 -27.90
CA LEU A 78 31.14 -8.01 -28.77
C LEU A 78 32.68 -7.96 -28.65
N LYS A 79 33.30 -9.12 -28.58
CA LYS A 79 34.74 -9.27 -28.59
C LYS A 79 35.13 -10.46 -29.46
N GLU A 80 36.10 -10.28 -30.37
CA GLU A 80 36.58 -11.37 -31.20
C GLU A 80 37.53 -12.32 -30.42
N SER A 81 38.36 -11.77 -29.54
CA SER A 81 39.18 -12.49 -28.59
C SER A 81 39.78 -11.55 -27.55
N GLY A 82 40.27 -12.11 -26.42
CA GLY A 82 40.91 -11.36 -25.33
C GLY A 82 39.94 -10.84 -24.28
N GLU A 83 40.41 -9.96 -23.43
CA GLU A 83 39.72 -9.56 -22.21
C GLU A 83 38.75 -8.40 -22.38
N MET A 84 37.65 -8.46 -21.62
CA MET A 84 36.71 -7.35 -21.35
C MET A 84 36.57 -7.20 -19.83
N ILE A 85 36.74 -5.99 -19.31
CA ILE A 85 36.76 -5.74 -17.86
C ILE A 85 35.65 -4.75 -17.48
N PHE A 86 34.91 -5.11 -16.46
CA PHE A 86 33.90 -4.26 -15.84
C PHE A 86 34.18 -4.16 -14.34
N SER A 87 34.15 -2.97 -13.78
CA SER A 87 34.44 -2.73 -12.36
C SER A 87 33.37 -1.89 -11.70
N GLY A 88 33.00 -2.25 -10.48
CA GLY A 88 32.04 -1.51 -9.66
C GLY A 88 32.40 -1.57 -8.19
N GLU A 89 32.22 -0.47 -7.47
CA GLU A 89 32.51 -0.39 -6.05
C GLU A 89 31.42 -1.02 -5.18
N ARG A 90 31.82 -1.80 -4.18
CA ARG A 90 30.95 -2.31 -3.12
C ARG A 90 29.80 -3.21 -3.61
N ALA A 91 29.97 -3.88 -4.76
CA ALA A 91 28.97 -4.83 -5.22
C ALA A 91 28.89 -6.06 -4.31
N ARG A 92 27.70 -6.64 -4.20
CA ARG A 92 27.39 -7.86 -3.45
C ARG A 92 26.68 -8.91 -4.29
N SER A 93 26.31 -8.55 -5.51
CA SER A 93 25.76 -9.48 -6.49
C SER A 93 26.05 -9.01 -7.91
N TYR A 94 26.04 -9.96 -8.84
CA TYR A 94 26.25 -9.71 -10.25
C TYR A 94 25.18 -10.41 -11.11
N TYR A 95 24.94 -9.83 -12.28
CA TYR A 95 24.16 -10.42 -13.34
C TYR A 95 24.79 -10.08 -14.70
N PHE A 96 24.80 -11.04 -15.61
CA PHE A 96 25.11 -10.83 -17.02
C PHE A 96 24.52 -11.94 -17.89
N GLU A 97 24.35 -11.65 -19.16
CA GLU A 97 23.99 -12.66 -20.16
C GLU A 97 25.15 -12.78 -21.17
N ALA A 98 25.57 -14.02 -21.44
CA ALA A 98 26.68 -14.26 -22.36
C ALA A 98 26.34 -15.32 -23.41
N THR A 99 27.02 -15.23 -24.55
CA THR A 99 27.02 -16.22 -25.63
C THR A 99 28.40 -16.35 -26.21
N GLY A 100 28.72 -17.50 -26.76
CA GLY A 100 30.05 -17.86 -27.22
C GLY A 100 30.76 -18.76 -26.21
N LYS A 101 32.07 -18.87 -26.34
CA LYS A 101 32.91 -19.64 -25.42
C LYS A 101 33.88 -18.68 -24.73
N CYS A 102 33.69 -18.44 -23.46
CA CYS A 102 34.56 -17.57 -22.67
C CYS A 102 34.53 -17.95 -21.17
N THR A 103 35.45 -17.42 -20.42
CA THR A 103 35.50 -17.55 -18.96
C THR A 103 35.24 -16.18 -18.33
N ALA A 104 34.32 -16.11 -17.36
CA ALA A 104 34.11 -14.90 -16.57
C ALA A 104 34.70 -15.09 -15.18
N THR A 105 35.67 -14.24 -14.79
CA THR A 105 36.25 -14.21 -13.45
C THR A 105 35.68 -13.02 -12.68
N ILE A 106 34.98 -13.30 -11.61
CA ILE A 106 34.44 -12.31 -10.70
C ILE A 106 35.30 -12.26 -9.44
N SER A 107 35.87 -11.09 -9.14
CA SER A 107 36.81 -10.95 -8.01
C SER A 107 36.49 -9.74 -7.13
N ALA A 108 36.70 -9.89 -5.81
CA ALA A 108 36.59 -8.82 -4.82
C ALA A 108 37.55 -9.10 -3.65
N GLY A 109 38.76 -8.58 -3.72
CA GLY A 109 39.82 -8.90 -2.76
C GLY A 109 40.21 -10.39 -2.79
N ASP A 110 39.99 -11.08 -1.68
CA ASP A 110 40.27 -12.52 -1.56
C ASP A 110 39.22 -13.43 -2.19
N TYR A 111 38.05 -12.86 -2.55
CA TYR A 111 36.98 -13.59 -3.22
C TYR A 111 37.27 -13.68 -4.72
N VAL A 112 37.23 -14.90 -5.24
CA VAL A 112 37.32 -15.18 -6.70
C VAL A 112 36.33 -16.27 -7.05
N GLU A 113 35.49 -16.00 -8.02
CA GLU A 113 34.58 -16.96 -8.64
C GLU A 113 34.87 -17.04 -10.14
N ILE A 114 34.90 -18.22 -10.69
CA ILE A 114 35.17 -18.48 -12.10
C ILE A 114 33.95 -19.17 -12.68
N VAL A 115 33.42 -18.60 -13.75
CA VAL A 115 32.22 -19.08 -14.47
C VAL A 115 32.64 -19.41 -15.89
N ASP A 116 32.60 -20.69 -16.24
CA ASP A 116 32.83 -21.14 -17.62
C ASP A 116 31.55 -21.01 -18.44
N ILE A 117 31.65 -20.32 -19.56
CA ILE A 117 30.57 -20.03 -20.48
C ILE A 117 30.82 -20.78 -21.77
N ASP A 118 29.91 -21.70 -22.11
CA ASP A 118 29.90 -22.42 -23.39
C ASP A 118 28.45 -22.43 -23.90
N SER A 119 28.07 -21.35 -24.55
CA SER A 119 26.68 -21.12 -25.01
C SER A 119 26.67 -20.62 -26.44
N ILE A 120 26.48 -21.53 -27.39
CA ILE A 120 26.48 -21.21 -28.81
C ILE A 120 25.07 -20.74 -29.24
N ASN A 121 25.00 -19.59 -29.91
CA ASN A 121 23.78 -19.02 -30.51
C ASN A 121 22.64 -18.63 -29.54
N LYS A 122 22.85 -18.64 -28.24
CA LYS A 122 21.86 -18.20 -27.25
C LYS A 122 22.53 -17.46 -26.09
N TYR A 123 22.00 -16.29 -25.73
CA TYR A 123 22.39 -15.63 -24.49
C TYR A 123 21.89 -16.42 -23.29
N THR A 124 22.81 -16.88 -22.48
CA THR A 124 22.50 -17.59 -21.23
C THR A 124 22.73 -16.65 -20.06
N PRO A 125 21.75 -16.52 -19.12
CA PRO A 125 21.87 -15.69 -17.95
C PRO A 125 22.78 -16.34 -16.89
N PHE A 126 23.66 -15.54 -16.33
CA PHE A 126 24.53 -15.89 -15.20
C PHE A 126 24.34 -14.89 -14.09
N LYS A 127 24.29 -15.38 -12.88
CA LYS A 127 24.07 -14.57 -11.68
C LYS A 127 24.69 -15.21 -10.46
N GLY A 128 25.09 -14.38 -9.49
CA GLY A 128 25.67 -14.88 -8.26
C GLY A 128 25.76 -13.83 -7.18
N LEU A 129 26.03 -14.32 -5.97
CA LEU A 129 26.28 -13.50 -4.80
C LEU A 129 27.79 -13.38 -4.60
N ILE A 130 28.26 -12.17 -4.35
CA ILE A 130 29.66 -11.88 -4.09
C ILE A 130 29.86 -11.75 -2.58
N ASN A 131 30.72 -12.58 -2.02
CA ASN A 131 31.11 -12.43 -0.61
C ASN A 131 32.07 -11.24 -0.43
N ASN A 132 31.51 -10.04 -0.42
CA ASN A 132 32.24 -8.77 -0.31
C ASN A 132 31.85 -8.03 0.98
N GLU A 133 32.15 -8.64 2.12
CA GLU A 133 31.90 -8.03 3.44
C GLU A 133 32.77 -6.78 3.67
N LYS A 134 33.99 -6.77 3.14
CA LYS A 134 34.93 -5.64 3.24
C LYS A 134 34.58 -4.47 2.31
N LYS A 135 33.52 -4.59 1.50
CA LYS A 135 33.05 -3.56 0.57
C LYS A 135 34.14 -3.09 -0.43
N LEU A 136 34.98 -4.01 -0.88
CA LEU A 136 36.04 -3.76 -1.84
C LEU A 136 35.46 -3.52 -3.27
N PRO A 137 36.28 -2.97 -4.20
CA PRO A 137 35.94 -2.96 -5.61
C PRO A 137 35.74 -4.38 -6.14
N VAL A 138 34.74 -4.58 -6.96
CA VAL A 138 34.41 -5.83 -7.65
C VAL A 138 34.82 -5.68 -9.11
N THR A 139 35.49 -6.66 -9.65
CA THR A 139 35.84 -6.71 -11.06
C THR A 139 35.31 -7.99 -11.69
N ILE A 140 34.68 -7.85 -12.87
CA ILE A 140 34.28 -8.97 -13.73
C ILE A 140 35.19 -8.90 -14.94
N VAL A 141 35.95 -9.95 -15.18
CA VAL A 141 36.83 -10.10 -16.34
C VAL A 141 36.29 -11.24 -17.18
N PHE A 142 35.88 -10.93 -18.42
CA PHE A 142 35.61 -11.95 -19.43
C PHE A 142 36.85 -12.12 -20.28
N ASP A 143 37.26 -13.36 -20.49
CA ASP A 143 38.42 -13.68 -21.31
C ASP A 143 38.16 -14.89 -22.22
N SER A 144 38.69 -14.82 -23.45
CA SER A 144 38.57 -15.91 -24.41
C SER A 144 39.53 -15.76 -25.60
N GLU A 145 39.96 -16.89 -26.14
CA GLU A 145 40.62 -16.99 -27.43
C GLU A 145 39.62 -17.00 -28.61
N TYR A 146 38.34 -17.12 -28.35
CA TYR A 146 37.24 -17.23 -29.32
C TYR A 146 36.31 -16.02 -29.28
N PRO A 147 35.54 -15.78 -30.34
CA PRO A 147 34.52 -14.73 -30.30
C PRO A 147 33.43 -14.99 -29.26
N TYR A 148 33.11 -13.96 -28.50
CA TYR A 148 32.07 -14.01 -27.50
C TYR A 148 31.32 -12.66 -27.40
N SER A 149 30.16 -12.71 -26.79
CA SER A 149 29.35 -11.52 -26.57
C SER A 149 28.71 -11.54 -25.19
N VAL A 150 28.67 -10.38 -24.57
CA VAL A 150 28.05 -10.18 -23.25
C VAL A 150 27.09 -9.00 -23.31
N LYS A 151 25.93 -9.14 -22.68
CA LYS A 151 24.96 -8.06 -22.53
C LYS A 151 24.34 -8.05 -21.14
N ASN A 152 23.56 -7.01 -20.85
CA ASN A 152 22.82 -6.86 -19.57
C ASN A 152 23.73 -6.98 -18.33
N ILE A 153 24.99 -6.50 -18.45
CA ILE A 153 25.93 -6.60 -17.34
C ILE A 153 25.52 -5.65 -16.23
N ALA A 154 25.38 -6.20 -15.03
CA ALA A 154 24.97 -5.46 -13.86
C ALA A 154 25.73 -5.90 -12.60
N LEU A 155 26.06 -4.93 -11.78
CA LEU A 155 26.56 -5.11 -10.42
C LEU A 155 25.62 -4.38 -9.45
N TYR A 156 25.24 -5.03 -8.38
CA TYR A 156 24.33 -4.46 -7.39
C TYR A 156 24.96 -4.43 -5.99
N ARG A 157 24.67 -3.36 -5.23
CA ARG A 157 25.09 -3.25 -3.82
C ARG A 157 24.28 -4.12 -2.88
N SER A 158 23.11 -4.55 -3.31
CA SER A 158 22.27 -5.53 -2.60
C SER A 158 22.67 -6.96 -2.93
N LYS A 159 22.08 -7.93 -2.27
CA LYS A 159 22.27 -9.36 -2.56
C LYS A 159 21.39 -9.86 -3.73
N PHE A 160 21.00 -8.99 -4.63
CA PHE A 160 20.20 -9.32 -5.80
C PHE A 160 21.04 -9.53 -7.03
N THR A 161 20.58 -10.42 -7.88
CA THR A 161 21.23 -10.75 -9.14
C THR A 161 20.63 -10.01 -10.34
N GLU A 162 19.33 -9.69 -10.30
CA GLU A 162 18.66 -8.85 -11.29
C GLU A 162 17.34 -8.29 -10.75
N PRO A 163 16.82 -7.18 -11.29
CA PRO A 163 15.48 -6.70 -10.97
C PRO A 163 14.42 -7.73 -11.37
N GLY A 164 13.43 -7.97 -10.50
CA GLY A 164 12.32 -8.89 -10.77
C GLY A 164 12.60 -10.36 -10.47
N LEU A 165 13.84 -10.75 -10.16
CA LEU A 165 14.11 -12.06 -9.57
C LEU A 165 13.90 -12.01 -8.06
N VAL A 166 13.23 -13.03 -7.53
CA VAL A 166 13.10 -13.24 -6.09
C VAL A 166 14.32 -14.01 -5.61
N PRO A 167 15.27 -13.40 -4.89
CA PRO A 167 16.37 -14.13 -4.25
C PRO A 167 15.84 -14.80 -2.99
N ASP A 168 16.64 -15.71 -2.43
CA ASP A 168 16.32 -16.39 -1.17
C ASP A 168 16.10 -15.44 0.02
N TYR A 169 16.49 -14.19 -0.11
CA TYR A 169 16.09 -13.11 0.82
C TYR A 169 15.64 -11.87 0.09
N CYS A 170 14.37 -11.53 0.27
CA CYS A 170 13.81 -10.27 -0.18
C CYS A 170 14.28 -9.14 0.74
N GLU A 171 14.94 -8.14 0.18
CA GLU A 171 15.09 -6.86 0.85
C GLU A 171 13.77 -6.10 0.71
N LYS A 172 12.99 -6.06 1.79
CA LYS A 172 11.72 -5.35 1.81
C LYS A 172 11.91 -3.90 2.16
N VAL A 173 11.26 -3.03 1.42
CA VAL A 173 11.10 -1.61 1.77
C VAL A 173 9.87 -1.49 2.65
N ARG A 174 10.05 -0.94 3.86
CA ARG A 174 8.98 -0.78 4.83
C ARG A 174 8.45 0.63 4.82
N PHE A 175 7.15 0.72 4.67
CA PHE A 175 6.40 1.98 4.71
C PHE A 175 5.49 1.96 5.93
N ARG A 176 5.73 2.84 6.89
CA ARG A 176 4.81 3.04 7.99
C ARG A 176 3.70 3.95 7.50
N MET A 177 2.51 3.40 7.30
CA MET A 177 1.40 4.10 6.68
C MET A 177 0.97 5.39 7.39
N PRO A 178 0.96 5.46 8.75
CA PRO A 178 0.68 6.72 9.44
C PRO A 178 1.70 7.85 9.22
N ASP A 179 2.90 7.54 8.70
CA ASP A 179 3.90 8.57 8.36
C ASP A 179 3.65 9.14 6.94
N ILE A 180 2.78 8.49 6.16
CA ILE A 180 2.45 8.87 4.79
C ILE A 180 1.08 9.55 4.73
N VAL A 181 0.13 9.06 5.51
CA VAL A 181 -1.25 9.57 5.58
C VAL A 181 -1.71 9.63 7.05
N ASP A 182 -2.17 10.79 7.47
CA ASP A 182 -2.51 11.08 8.88
C ASP A 182 -3.77 10.33 9.36
N ASP A 183 -4.67 10.03 8.44
CA ASP A 183 -5.97 9.40 8.73
C ASP A 183 -5.99 7.88 8.47
N PHE A 184 -4.84 7.25 8.46
CA PHE A 184 -4.73 5.82 8.22
C PHE A 184 -5.33 4.98 9.36
N HIS A 185 -6.25 4.07 9.01
CA HIS A 185 -6.73 3.03 9.91
C HIS A 185 -6.19 1.65 9.54
N SER A 186 -6.47 1.17 8.34
CA SER A 186 -6.06 -0.18 7.89
C SER A 186 -5.94 -0.25 6.36
N ILE A 187 -5.15 -1.19 5.88
CA ILE A 187 -5.04 -1.46 4.44
C ILE A 187 -6.31 -2.16 3.95
N ASN A 188 -6.85 -1.68 2.84
CA ASN A 188 -7.98 -2.29 2.16
C ASN A 188 -7.54 -3.21 1.01
N SER A 189 -6.79 -2.65 0.06
CA SER A 189 -6.27 -3.39 -1.10
C SER A 189 -5.07 -2.66 -1.70
N ILE A 190 -4.23 -3.41 -2.42
CA ILE A 190 -3.03 -2.88 -3.06
C ILE A 190 -3.02 -3.31 -4.51
N TYR A 191 -2.70 -2.37 -5.38
CA TYR A 191 -2.58 -2.59 -6.80
C TYR A 191 -1.20 -2.17 -7.27
N PHE A 192 -0.61 -2.99 -8.12
CA PHE A 192 0.62 -2.69 -8.82
C PHE A 192 0.28 -2.12 -10.19
N GLU A 193 0.90 -1.02 -10.56
CA GLU A 193 0.81 -0.45 -11.90
C GLU A 193 1.71 -1.26 -12.84
N GLY A 194 1.14 -2.34 -13.38
CA GLY A 194 1.82 -3.15 -14.39
C GLY A 194 1.66 -2.52 -15.77
N ASP A 195 2.72 -2.58 -16.57
CA ASP A 195 2.86 -2.14 -17.94
C ASP A 195 2.35 -0.72 -18.26
N ILE A 196 3.32 0.17 -18.48
CA ILE A 196 3.15 1.60 -18.80
C ILE A 196 2.27 1.81 -20.06
N GLN A 197 2.15 0.83 -20.95
CA GLN A 197 1.39 0.95 -22.20
C GLN A 197 -0.11 0.65 -22.05
N ASN A 198 -0.54 -0.10 -21.02
CA ASN A 198 -1.92 -0.53 -20.87
C ASN A 198 -2.61 -0.13 -19.57
N THR A 199 -1.99 0.63 -18.69
CA THR A 199 -2.55 1.11 -17.41
C THR A 199 -3.37 0.06 -16.66
N ARG A 200 -2.93 -1.19 -16.63
CA ARG A 200 -3.60 -2.24 -15.87
C ARG A 200 -3.04 -2.27 -14.46
N TYR A 201 -3.90 -1.90 -13.53
CA TYR A 201 -3.65 -2.13 -12.11
C TYR A 201 -3.90 -3.60 -11.81
N ILE A 202 -2.88 -4.30 -11.36
CA ILE A 202 -2.98 -5.70 -10.95
C ILE A 202 -3.04 -5.72 -9.42
N LYS A 203 -4.12 -6.28 -8.87
CA LYS A 203 -4.18 -6.53 -7.44
C LYS A 203 -3.04 -7.47 -7.07
N THR A 204 -2.22 -7.06 -6.12
CA THR A 204 -1.09 -7.87 -5.70
C THR A 204 -1.32 -8.42 -4.30
N ASP A 205 -1.16 -9.73 -4.17
CA ASP A 205 -1.17 -10.44 -2.90
C ASP A 205 0.25 -10.62 -2.34
N GLU A 206 1.29 -10.22 -3.11
CA GLU A 206 2.71 -10.31 -2.72
C GLU A 206 3.13 -9.19 -1.76
N VAL A 207 2.22 -8.77 -0.93
CA VAL A 207 2.43 -7.70 0.03
C VAL A 207 2.42 -8.27 1.42
N TYR A 208 3.47 -7.99 2.17
CA TYR A 208 3.53 -8.34 3.57
C TYR A 208 3.07 -7.17 4.42
N GLN A 209 2.02 -7.38 5.17
CA GLN A 209 1.62 -6.48 6.23
C GLN A 209 2.36 -6.91 7.50
N GLU A 210 3.27 -6.06 7.98
CA GLU A 210 3.97 -6.29 9.25
C GLU A 210 3.23 -5.53 10.37
N GLY A 211 2.36 -6.24 11.09
CA GLY A 211 1.43 -5.61 12.03
C GLY A 211 0.37 -4.76 11.31
N ASP A 212 -0.35 -3.91 12.05
CA ASP A 212 -1.52 -3.20 11.53
C ASP A 212 -1.17 -1.96 10.68
N LYS A 213 0.06 -1.47 10.72
CA LYS A 213 0.43 -0.14 10.22
C LYS A 213 1.63 -0.11 9.28
N VAL A 214 2.30 -1.24 9.06
CA VAL A 214 3.50 -1.29 8.22
C VAL A 214 3.24 -2.11 6.98
N LEU A 215 3.44 -1.47 5.82
CA LEU A 215 3.43 -2.10 4.53
C LEU A 215 4.87 -2.44 4.14
N ALA A 216 5.16 -3.71 3.87
CA ALA A 216 6.45 -4.15 3.38
C ALA A 216 6.32 -4.63 1.94
N LEU A 217 6.95 -3.90 1.01
CA LEU A 217 6.97 -4.21 -0.41
C LEU A 217 8.35 -4.74 -0.81
N ASP A 218 8.34 -5.67 -1.76
CA ASP A 218 9.58 -6.23 -2.28
C ASP A 218 10.31 -5.21 -3.16
N ARG A 219 11.56 -4.92 -2.83
CA ARG A 219 12.41 -3.99 -3.60
C ARG A 219 12.72 -4.50 -5.01
N GLN A 220 12.57 -5.79 -5.25
CA GLN A 220 12.82 -6.39 -6.56
C GLN A 220 11.71 -6.19 -7.54
N VAL A 221 10.51 -5.82 -7.08
CA VAL A 221 9.38 -5.45 -7.92
C VAL A 221 9.27 -3.92 -7.91
N PRO A 222 10.17 -3.22 -8.64
CA PRO A 222 10.13 -1.77 -8.72
C PRO A 222 8.94 -1.32 -9.53
N GLY A 223 8.36 -0.20 -9.15
CA GLY A 223 7.22 0.38 -9.85
C GLY A 223 6.34 1.19 -8.92
N ASN A 224 5.18 1.55 -9.43
CA ASN A 224 4.19 2.30 -8.68
C ASN A 224 3.14 1.37 -8.11
N TYR A 225 2.82 1.61 -6.85
CA TYR A 225 1.77 0.90 -6.11
C TYR A 225 0.70 1.88 -5.70
N ILE A 226 -0.56 1.53 -5.90
CA ILE A 226 -1.70 2.26 -5.34
C ILE A 226 -2.20 1.46 -4.15
N VAL A 227 -2.09 2.05 -2.98
CA VAL A 227 -2.58 1.49 -1.72
C VAL A 227 -3.92 2.12 -1.40
N TYR A 228 -4.98 1.34 -1.45
CA TYR A 228 -6.28 1.73 -0.93
C TYR A 228 -6.32 1.41 0.56
N TYR A 229 -6.74 2.34 1.34
CA TYR A 229 -6.80 2.21 2.79
C TYR A 229 -8.12 2.72 3.35
N ASN A 230 -8.51 2.15 4.46
CA ASN A 230 -9.62 2.63 5.25
C ASN A 230 -9.14 3.83 6.06
N ALA A 231 -9.78 4.97 5.87
CA ALA A 231 -9.44 6.21 6.54
C ALA A 231 -10.22 6.37 7.84
N LEU A 232 -9.55 6.87 8.88
CA LEU A 232 -10.24 7.34 10.07
C LEU A 232 -11.11 8.55 9.72
N PRO A 233 -12.30 8.66 10.29
CA PRO A 233 -13.14 9.83 10.08
C PRO A 233 -12.48 11.08 10.67
N PRO A 234 -12.74 12.25 10.07
CA PRO A 234 -12.27 13.52 10.62
C PRO A 234 -12.90 13.78 11.98
N THR A 235 -12.14 14.42 12.88
CA THR A 235 -12.62 14.79 14.21
C THR A 235 -13.40 16.10 14.16
N ILE A 236 -14.63 16.08 14.67
CA ILE A 236 -15.47 17.24 14.86
C ILE A 236 -15.12 17.88 16.21
N THR A 237 -14.98 19.19 16.23
CA THR A 237 -14.69 19.97 17.43
C THR A 237 -15.76 21.03 17.66
N SER A 238 -15.75 21.69 18.80
CA SER A 238 -16.61 22.84 19.08
C SER A 238 -16.37 24.03 18.13
N GLY A 239 -15.20 24.08 17.47
CA GLY A 239 -14.87 25.10 16.49
C GLY A 239 -15.16 24.68 15.05
N THR A 240 -15.71 23.48 14.81
CA THR A 240 -16.07 23.05 13.46
C THR A 240 -17.24 23.88 12.94
N GLU A 241 -17.08 24.48 11.75
CA GLU A 241 -18.10 25.30 11.12
C GLU A 241 -19.32 24.48 10.75
N ASP A 242 -20.50 25.11 10.82
CA ASP A 242 -21.78 24.48 10.51
C ASP A 242 -21.87 24.01 9.05
N SER A 243 -21.22 24.73 8.15
CA SER A 243 -21.11 24.38 6.72
C SER A 243 -20.16 23.20 6.42
N TYR A 244 -19.42 22.71 7.41
CA TYR A 244 -18.46 21.63 7.22
C TYR A 244 -19.17 20.36 6.72
N GLU A 245 -18.73 19.85 5.55
CA GLU A 245 -19.26 18.62 4.97
C GLU A 245 -18.66 17.38 5.64
N LEU A 246 -19.51 16.60 6.28
CA LEU A 246 -19.16 15.30 6.85
C LEU A 246 -19.10 14.28 5.71
N SER A 247 -17.93 13.78 5.40
CA SER A 247 -17.72 12.71 4.41
C SER A 247 -18.21 11.37 4.97
N LEU A 248 -19.52 11.21 5.09
CA LEU A 248 -20.18 10.02 5.61
C LEU A 248 -20.90 9.25 4.49
N ASP A 249 -20.88 7.93 4.59
CA ASP A 249 -21.78 7.10 3.81
C ASP A 249 -23.23 7.51 4.10
N ARG A 250 -24.09 7.47 3.08
CA ARG A 250 -25.50 7.87 3.20
C ARG A 250 -26.26 7.07 4.24
N GLU A 251 -25.95 5.79 4.37
CA GLU A 251 -26.59 4.91 5.36
C GLU A 251 -26.11 5.25 6.77
N VAL A 252 -24.82 5.58 6.94
CA VAL A 252 -24.26 6.08 8.21
C VAL A 252 -24.93 7.40 8.61
N ALA A 253 -25.06 8.33 7.68
CA ALA A 253 -25.69 9.62 7.90
C ALA A 253 -27.15 9.50 8.37
N ALA A 254 -27.87 8.47 7.92
CA ALA A 254 -29.27 8.24 8.29
C ALA A 254 -29.45 7.72 9.73
N ILE A 255 -28.52 6.94 10.24
CA ILE A 255 -28.65 6.30 11.57
C ILE A 255 -27.88 7.01 12.68
N LEU A 256 -26.88 7.81 12.35
CA LEU A 256 -26.07 8.55 13.34
C LEU A 256 -26.89 9.45 14.28
N PRO A 257 -27.94 10.17 13.82
CA PRO A 257 -28.80 10.96 14.73
C PRO A 257 -29.51 10.13 15.81
N LEU A 258 -29.79 8.84 15.57
CA LEU A 258 -30.38 7.94 16.58
C LEU A 258 -29.36 7.65 17.70
N TYR A 259 -28.13 7.36 17.32
CA TYR A 259 -27.05 7.19 18.28
C TYR A 259 -26.86 8.45 19.12
N MET A 260 -26.74 9.60 18.47
CA MET A 260 -26.54 10.88 19.15
C MET A 260 -27.68 11.20 20.11
N ALA A 261 -28.93 11.05 19.69
CA ALA A 261 -30.08 11.26 20.56
C ALA A 261 -30.06 10.31 21.77
N SER A 262 -29.69 9.04 21.59
CA SER A 262 -29.59 8.08 22.69
C SER A 262 -28.56 8.45 23.73
N GLN A 263 -27.43 9.02 23.33
CA GLN A 263 -26.38 9.42 24.26
C GLN A 263 -26.71 10.73 24.96
N LEU A 264 -27.29 11.69 24.24
CA LEU A 264 -27.63 13.00 24.77
C LEU A 264 -28.77 12.94 25.81
N TYR A 265 -29.75 12.05 25.63
CA TYR A 265 -30.85 11.86 26.60
C TYR A 265 -30.51 11.01 27.81
N LYS A 266 -29.33 10.42 27.87
CA LYS A 266 -28.99 9.44 28.89
C LYS A 266 -29.09 9.93 30.33
N GLU A 267 -28.87 11.23 30.55
CA GLU A 267 -28.95 11.84 31.89
C GLU A 267 -30.33 12.39 32.19
N ASP A 268 -31.13 12.74 31.18
CA ASP A 268 -32.42 13.39 31.37
C ASP A 268 -33.60 12.39 31.38
N ASP A 269 -33.64 11.48 30.43
CA ASP A 269 -34.69 10.45 30.32
C ASP A 269 -34.09 9.13 29.76
N ILE A 270 -33.77 8.24 30.69
CA ILE A 270 -33.20 6.93 30.35
C ILE A 270 -34.13 6.04 29.55
N SER A 271 -35.45 6.24 29.66
CA SER A 271 -36.46 5.47 28.89
C SER A 271 -36.44 5.87 27.43
N ILE A 272 -36.43 7.16 27.13
CA ILE A 272 -36.29 7.69 25.77
C ILE A 272 -34.92 7.35 25.20
N ALA A 273 -33.86 7.53 25.98
CA ALA A 273 -32.50 7.16 25.57
C ALA A 273 -32.41 5.67 25.17
N THR A 274 -33.04 4.79 25.94
CA THR A 274 -33.08 3.34 25.65
C THR A 274 -33.86 3.04 24.37
N GLN A 275 -34.98 3.75 24.13
CA GLN A 275 -35.75 3.59 22.87
C GLN A 275 -34.89 3.94 21.66
N TYR A 276 -34.23 5.11 21.65
CA TYR A 276 -33.37 5.50 20.53
C TYR A 276 -32.16 4.56 20.39
N ARG A 277 -31.62 4.05 21.50
CA ARG A 277 -30.56 3.07 21.46
C ARG A 277 -31.01 1.78 20.77
N ASN A 278 -32.19 1.26 21.11
CA ASN A 278 -32.73 0.07 20.48
C ASN A 278 -32.97 0.28 18.97
N GLU A 279 -33.53 1.42 18.59
CA GLU A 279 -33.73 1.77 17.17
C GLU A 279 -32.42 1.85 16.42
N PHE A 280 -31.40 2.44 17.05
CA PHE A 280 -30.04 2.50 16.49
C PHE A 280 -29.46 1.10 16.33
N GLU A 281 -29.52 0.23 17.33
CA GLU A 281 -28.95 -1.13 17.28
C GLU A 281 -29.58 -1.97 16.17
N VAL A 282 -30.89 -1.92 16.01
CA VAL A 282 -31.58 -2.59 14.90
C VAL A 282 -31.14 -2.07 13.54
N ALA A 283 -30.97 -0.76 13.38
CA ALA A 283 -30.48 -0.16 12.16
C ALA A 283 -29.02 -0.50 11.89
N PHE A 284 -28.18 -0.54 12.93
CA PHE A 284 -26.78 -0.87 12.90
C PHE A 284 -26.53 -2.34 12.50
N GLU A 285 -27.28 -3.29 13.03
CA GLU A 285 -27.22 -4.70 12.64
C GLU A 285 -27.53 -4.88 11.15
N ARG A 286 -28.54 -4.17 10.64
CA ARG A 286 -28.86 -4.19 9.20
C ARG A 286 -27.73 -3.63 8.37
N LEU A 287 -27.07 -2.57 8.83
CA LEU A 287 -25.94 -1.96 8.14
C LEU A 287 -24.76 -2.95 8.05
N GLN A 288 -24.45 -3.66 9.13
CA GLN A 288 -23.39 -4.67 9.16
C GLN A 288 -23.68 -5.84 8.22
N SER A 289 -24.91 -6.35 8.19
CA SER A 289 -25.30 -7.46 7.33
C SER A 289 -25.15 -7.12 5.84
N THR A 290 -25.45 -5.87 5.45
CA THR A 290 -25.27 -5.38 4.08
C THR A 290 -23.78 -5.28 3.70
N ALA A 291 -22.92 -4.89 4.63
CA ALA A 291 -21.48 -4.78 4.41
C ALA A 291 -20.81 -6.15 4.16
N VAL A 292 -21.29 -7.20 4.82
CA VAL A 292 -20.79 -8.56 4.62
C VAL A 292 -21.18 -9.13 3.24
N ASN A 293 -22.41 -8.86 2.80
CA ASN A 293 -22.91 -9.34 1.50
C ASN A 293 -22.31 -8.60 0.29
N GLY A 294 -21.66 -7.45 0.50
CA GLY A 294 -21.00 -6.67 -0.56
C GLY A 294 -19.58 -7.11 -0.91
N LYS A 295 -18.98 -8.05 -0.18
CA LYS A 295 -17.73 -8.69 -0.60
C LYS A 295 -18.07 -9.68 -1.70
N ALA A 296 -17.81 -9.29 -2.97
CA ALA A 296 -17.89 -10.20 -4.09
C ALA A 296 -17.00 -11.41 -3.76
N GLU A 297 -17.60 -12.58 -3.56
CA GLU A 297 -16.89 -13.83 -3.59
C GLU A 297 -16.28 -13.95 -4.98
N GLU A 298 -14.96 -14.01 -5.05
CA GLU A 298 -14.27 -14.33 -6.27
C GLU A 298 -14.68 -15.75 -6.65
N ILE A 299 -15.59 -15.87 -7.63
CA ILE A 299 -15.99 -17.18 -8.15
C ILE A 299 -14.79 -17.70 -8.92
N LYS A 300 -13.94 -18.48 -8.27
CA LYS A 300 -12.90 -19.27 -8.94
C LYS A 300 -13.60 -20.45 -9.62
N SER A 301 -13.76 -20.38 -10.92
CA SER A 301 -14.15 -21.53 -11.72
C SER A 301 -12.98 -22.51 -11.74
N GLU A 302 -13.09 -23.63 -11.02
CA GLU A 302 -12.11 -24.73 -11.08
C GLU A 302 -12.10 -25.45 -12.44
N SER A 303 -13.07 -25.20 -13.30
CA SER A 303 -13.24 -25.91 -14.58
C SER A 303 -12.63 -25.20 -15.80
N GLY A 304 -12.11 -23.99 -15.67
CA GLY A 304 -11.43 -23.30 -16.79
C GLY A 304 -12.30 -22.97 -18.00
N TRP A 305 -13.63 -23.07 -17.87
CA TRP A 305 -14.59 -22.74 -18.92
C TRP A 305 -15.38 -21.49 -18.54
N ILE A 306 -14.85 -20.34 -18.90
CA ILE A 306 -15.59 -19.15 -19.38
C ILE A 306 -14.72 -18.46 -20.42
#